data_fdb128967628373895c11f258a369832
#
_entry.id   fdb128967628373895c11f258a369832
#
_cell.length_a   1.000
_cell.length_b   1.000
_cell.length_c   1.000
_cell.angle_alpha   90.00
_cell.angle_beta   90.00
_cell.angle_gamma   90.00
#
_symmetry.space_group_name_H-M   'P 1'
#
loop_
_entity.id
_entity.type
_entity.pdbx_description
1 polymer ?
#
loop_
_entity_poly.entity_id
_entity_poly.type
_entity_poly.pdbx_seq_one_letter_code
_entity_poly.pdbx_strand_id
1 'polypeptide(L)'
;MRRLASALTGAGLGIGDTVSVIAANTPEMFEAHFGVPMAGCVLNTINTRLEAETISYILENSDCRVLIVDTAFAPAVVPALESLPADVRKNIRVVDIRDAAMGDLAPVGDEDYESFIGAGDPDYDWQMPADEWQALALGYTSGTSGRPKGVVYHHRGAYLMSMGTATGWPLPQHPTYLYIVPMFHCNGWCHAWTMTMLSLIHI
;
A
#
# COMPACT_ATOMS: atom_id res chain seq x y z
N MET A 1 -1.03 -1.21 -12.18
CA MET A 1 -1.98 -1.93 -11.29
C MET A 1 -2.09 -3.42 -11.62
N ARG A 2 -2.50 -3.84 -12.84
CA ARG A 2 -2.56 -5.28 -13.21
C ARG A 2 -1.19 -5.95 -13.15
N ARG A 3 -0.13 -5.28 -13.64
CA ARG A 3 1.25 -5.79 -13.51
C ARG A 3 1.67 -6.00 -12.06
N LEU A 4 1.34 -5.07 -11.16
CA LEU A 4 1.63 -5.22 -9.74
C LEU A 4 0.88 -6.42 -9.15
N ALA A 5 -0.42 -6.57 -9.45
CA ALA A 5 -1.20 -7.72 -8.99
C ALA A 5 -0.60 -9.05 -9.47
N SER A 6 -0.26 -9.12 -10.76
CA SER A 6 0.40 -10.30 -11.36
C SER A 6 1.75 -10.60 -10.72
N ALA A 7 2.58 -9.58 -10.50
CA ALA A 7 3.89 -9.74 -9.87
C ALA A 7 3.78 -10.25 -8.42
N LEU A 8 2.83 -9.72 -7.64
CA LEU A 8 2.55 -10.20 -6.28
C LEU A 8 2.09 -11.65 -6.27
N THR A 9 1.16 -12.01 -7.15
CA THR A 9 0.70 -13.41 -7.30
C THR A 9 1.82 -14.33 -7.76
N GLY A 10 2.64 -13.87 -8.72
CA GLY A 10 3.84 -14.60 -9.18
C GLY A 10 4.89 -14.79 -8.09
N ALA A 11 4.95 -13.87 -7.11
CA ALA A 11 5.79 -13.97 -5.92
C ALA A 11 5.19 -14.92 -4.85
N GLY A 12 4.04 -15.55 -5.11
CA GLY A 12 3.40 -16.52 -4.23
C GLY A 12 2.46 -15.90 -3.19
N LEU A 13 2.07 -14.63 -3.36
CA LEU A 13 1.09 -13.98 -2.48
C LEU A 13 -0.33 -14.26 -2.98
N GLY A 14 -1.28 -14.21 -2.04
CA GLY A 14 -2.69 -14.43 -2.31
C GLY A 14 -3.59 -13.82 -1.25
N ILE A 15 -4.81 -14.38 -1.14
CA ILE A 15 -5.85 -13.85 -0.26
C ILE A 15 -5.37 -13.77 1.18
N GLY A 16 -5.41 -12.54 1.72
CA GLY A 16 -5.08 -12.25 3.12
C GLY A 16 -3.60 -11.99 3.39
N ASP A 17 -2.69 -12.23 2.44
CA ASP A 17 -1.28 -11.86 2.59
C ASP A 17 -1.11 -10.33 2.61
N THR A 18 -0.26 -9.83 3.50
CA THR A 18 -0.06 -8.39 3.69
C THR A 18 1.09 -7.87 2.83
N VAL A 19 0.78 -6.81 2.08
CA VAL A 19 1.77 -5.98 1.36
C VAL A 19 1.85 -4.63 2.04
N SER A 20 2.99 -4.33 2.64
CA SER A 20 3.25 -3.04 3.28
C SER A 20 3.86 -2.04 2.29
N VAL A 21 3.44 -0.77 2.37
CA VAL A 21 3.96 0.30 1.52
C VAL A 21 4.37 1.50 2.38
N ILE A 22 5.60 1.96 2.21
CA ILE A 22 6.12 3.19 2.82
C ILE A 22 6.57 4.11 1.69
N ALA A 23 5.71 5.05 1.32
CA ALA A 23 5.97 6.02 0.27
C ALA A 23 5.19 7.32 0.52
N ALA A 24 5.62 8.40 -0.11
CA ALA A 24 4.85 9.63 -0.20
C ALA A 24 3.63 9.44 -1.14
N ASN A 25 2.94 10.53 -1.46
CA ASN A 25 1.87 10.50 -2.47
C ASN A 25 2.49 10.38 -3.88
N THR A 26 2.90 9.19 -4.23
CA THR A 26 3.53 8.87 -5.52
C THR A 26 2.59 8.01 -6.38
N PRO A 27 2.84 7.88 -7.68
CA PRO A 27 2.09 6.97 -8.55
C PRO A 27 2.07 5.53 -8.01
N GLU A 28 3.18 5.02 -7.48
CA GLU A 28 3.31 3.67 -6.95
C GLU A 28 2.43 3.45 -5.72
N MET A 29 2.33 4.45 -4.82
CA MET A 29 1.40 4.41 -3.69
C MET A 29 -0.05 4.36 -4.19
N PHE A 30 -0.39 5.14 -5.22
CA PHE A 30 -1.72 5.09 -5.83
C PHE A 30 -1.99 3.74 -6.51
N GLU A 31 -1.02 3.20 -7.23
CA GLU A 31 -1.11 1.88 -7.86
C GLU A 31 -1.32 0.76 -6.83
N ALA A 32 -0.66 0.86 -5.68
CA ALA A 32 -0.80 -0.12 -4.60
C ALA A 32 -2.24 -0.20 -4.07
N HIS A 33 -2.99 0.92 -4.04
CA HIS A 33 -4.39 0.92 -3.61
C HIS A 33 -5.29 0.03 -4.47
N PHE A 34 -4.86 -0.30 -5.68
CA PHE A 34 -5.59 -1.18 -6.60
C PHE A 34 -4.85 -2.51 -6.83
N GLY A 35 -3.56 -2.45 -7.15
CA GLY A 35 -2.78 -3.62 -7.51
C GLY A 35 -2.69 -4.66 -6.38
N VAL A 36 -2.58 -4.21 -5.13
CA VAL A 36 -2.53 -5.11 -3.96
C VAL A 36 -3.88 -5.83 -3.78
N PRO A 37 -5.02 -5.14 -3.70
CA PRO A 37 -6.32 -5.82 -3.62
C PRO A 37 -6.67 -6.68 -4.84
N MET A 38 -6.23 -6.30 -6.05
CA MET A 38 -6.41 -7.11 -7.26
C MET A 38 -5.69 -8.46 -7.18
N ALA A 39 -4.61 -8.56 -6.38
CA ALA A 39 -3.94 -9.82 -6.07
C ALA A 39 -4.64 -10.60 -4.94
N GLY A 40 -5.72 -10.08 -4.35
CA GLY A 40 -6.36 -10.62 -3.15
C GLY A 40 -5.63 -10.29 -1.85
N CYS A 41 -4.57 -9.50 -1.92
CA CYS A 41 -3.73 -9.14 -0.77
C CYS A 41 -4.31 -7.97 0.02
N VAL A 42 -3.82 -7.78 1.23
CA VAL A 42 -4.19 -6.70 2.15
C VAL A 42 -3.16 -5.58 2.06
N LEU A 43 -3.61 -4.38 1.69
CA LEU A 43 -2.75 -3.21 1.60
C LEU A 43 -2.50 -2.62 3.00
N ASN A 44 -1.25 -2.64 3.47
CA ASN A 44 -0.83 -1.98 4.70
C ASN A 44 -0.01 -0.72 4.38
N THR A 45 -0.65 0.45 4.42
CA THR A 45 0.05 1.71 4.19
C THR A 45 0.63 2.23 5.51
N ILE A 46 1.96 2.32 5.59
CA ILE A 46 2.70 2.72 6.79
C ILE A 46 2.99 4.22 6.75
N ASN A 47 2.75 4.89 7.88
CA ASN A 47 3.03 6.32 8.02
C ASN A 47 4.53 6.60 7.89
N THR A 48 4.89 7.48 6.96
CA THR A 48 6.28 7.85 6.64
C THR A 48 6.99 8.63 7.74
N ARG A 49 6.29 9.03 8.80
CA ARG A 49 6.85 9.81 9.93
C ARG A 49 7.11 8.96 11.18
N LEU A 50 6.96 7.64 11.06
CA LEU A 50 7.18 6.74 12.19
C LEU A 50 8.67 6.45 12.38
N GLU A 51 9.04 6.21 13.64
CA GLU A 51 10.36 5.77 14.03
C GLU A 51 10.57 4.27 13.73
N ALA A 52 11.82 3.85 13.58
CA ALA A 52 12.20 2.50 13.21
C ALA A 52 11.56 1.40 14.08
N GLU A 53 11.50 1.59 15.41
CA GLU A 53 10.89 0.64 16.34
C GLU A 53 9.40 0.40 16.02
N THR A 54 8.68 1.47 15.71
CA THR A 54 7.26 1.39 15.36
C THR A 54 7.05 0.73 14.00
N ILE A 55 7.90 1.03 13.02
CA ILE A 55 7.86 0.40 11.69
C ILE A 55 8.13 -1.10 11.83
N SER A 56 9.17 -1.49 12.57
CA SER A 56 9.49 -2.89 12.86
C SER A 56 8.30 -3.63 13.46
N TYR A 57 7.71 -3.05 14.51
CA TYR A 57 6.51 -3.61 15.14
C TYR A 57 5.35 -3.80 14.14
N ILE A 58 5.10 -2.82 13.27
CA ILE A 58 4.02 -2.91 12.29
C ILE A 58 4.30 -4.02 11.28
N LEU A 59 5.52 -4.13 10.76
CA LEU A 59 5.92 -5.17 9.81
C LEU A 59 5.75 -6.57 10.39
N GLU A 60 6.16 -6.77 11.65
CA GLU A 60 5.99 -8.05 12.35
C GLU A 60 4.51 -8.33 12.64
N ASN A 61 3.78 -7.37 13.23
CA ASN A 61 2.39 -7.55 13.66
C ASN A 61 1.40 -7.71 12.50
N SER A 62 1.75 -7.21 11.31
CA SER A 62 0.94 -7.35 10.09
C SER A 62 1.26 -8.59 9.27
N ASP A 63 2.18 -9.44 9.71
CA ASP A 63 2.69 -10.58 8.93
C ASP A 63 3.13 -10.16 7.51
N CYS A 64 3.87 -9.04 7.41
CA CYS A 64 4.28 -8.45 6.14
C CYS A 64 5.05 -9.45 5.27
N ARG A 65 4.59 -9.65 4.03
CA ARG A 65 5.24 -10.55 3.05
C ARG A 65 6.06 -9.78 2.00
N VAL A 66 5.57 -8.64 1.58
CA VAL A 66 6.27 -7.72 0.66
C VAL A 66 6.23 -6.32 1.27
N LEU A 67 7.39 -5.68 1.34
CA LEU A 67 7.54 -4.28 1.67
C LEU A 67 7.95 -3.52 0.42
N ILE A 68 7.08 -2.63 -0.05
CA ILE A 68 7.38 -1.66 -1.11
C ILE A 68 7.78 -0.36 -0.41
N VAL A 69 8.99 0.13 -0.66
CA VAL A 69 9.56 1.27 0.07
C VAL A 69 10.17 2.29 -0.87
N ASP A 70 9.79 3.55 -0.71
CA ASP A 70 10.51 4.67 -1.32
C ASP A 70 11.86 4.85 -0.60
N THR A 71 12.96 4.80 -1.36
CA THR A 71 14.33 4.89 -0.84
C THR A 71 14.60 6.17 -0.06
N ALA A 72 13.80 7.23 -0.22
CA ALA A 72 13.85 8.42 0.61
C ALA A 72 13.60 8.13 2.10
N PHE A 73 12.91 7.05 2.43
CA PHE A 73 12.62 6.62 3.81
C PHE A 73 13.60 5.56 4.34
N ALA A 74 14.65 5.23 3.59
CA ALA A 74 15.71 4.31 4.02
C ALA A 74 16.26 4.59 5.44
N PRO A 75 16.48 5.86 5.86
CA PRO A 75 16.99 6.15 7.20
C PRO A 75 16.15 5.60 8.36
N ALA A 76 14.83 5.45 8.18
CA ALA A 76 13.94 4.86 9.18
C ALA A 76 13.68 3.36 8.94
N VAL A 77 13.65 2.95 7.66
CA VAL A 77 13.27 1.58 7.29
C VAL A 77 14.42 0.59 7.47
N VAL A 78 15.65 0.97 7.14
CA VAL A 78 16.82 0.06 7.31
C VAL A 78 16.97 -0.38 8.75
N PRO A 79 17.03 0.53 9.75
CA PRO A 79 17.12 0.12 11.16
C PRO A 79 15.88 -0.69 11.61
N ALA A 80 14.69 -0.40 11.05
CA ALA A 80 13.49 -1.17 11.35
C ALA A 80 13.62 -2.62 10.90
N LEU A 81 14.11 -2.86 9.68
CA LEU A 81 14.35 -4.20 9.14
C LEU A 81 15.45 -4.96 9.90
N GLU A 82 16.51 -4.26 10.32
CA GLU A 82 17.61 -4.84 11.10
C GLU A 82 17.16 -5.27 12.51
N SER A 83 16.17 -4.60 13.09
CA SER A 83 15.65 -4.91 14.42
C SER A 83 14.62 -6.05 14.44
N LEU A 84 14.14 -6.50 13.27
CA LEU A 84 13.20 -7.62 13.18
C LEU A 84 13.83 -8.95 13.60
N PRO A 85 13.05 -9.85 14.23
CA PRO A 85 13.47 -11.24 14.41
C PRO A 85 13.88 -11.86 13.07
N ALA A 86 14.96 -12.66 13.07
CA ALA A 86 15.51 -13.21 11.83
C ALA A 86 14.53 -14.08 11.04
N ASP A 87 13.63 -14.77 11.74
CA ASP A 87 12.59 -15.60 11.15
C ASP A 87 11.46 -14.77 10.52
N VAL A 88 11.21 -13.56 11.00
CA VAL A 88 10.29 -12.58 10.38
C VAL A 88 10.98 -11.93 9.18
N ARG A 89 12.18 -11.38 9.37
CA ARG A 89 12.92 -10.62 8.33
C ARG A 89 13.12 -11.44 7.05
N LYS A 90 13.44 -12.72 7.15
CA LYS A 90 13.67 -13.60 5.99
C LYS A 90 12.43 -13.81 5.12
N ASN A 91 11.22 -13.58 5.66
CA ASN A 91 9.96 -13.76 4.96
C ASN A 91 9.49 -12.48 4.25
N ILE A 92 10.17 -11.35 4.50
CA ILE A 92 9.83 -10.06 3.89
C ILE A 92 10.69 -9.83 2.66
N ARG A 93 10.08 -9.82 1.49
CA ARG A 93 10.69 -9.34 0.25
C ARG A 93 10.61 -7.82 0.24
N VAL A 94 11.72 -7.16 -0.04
CA VAL A 94 11.80 -5.67 -0.07
C VAL A 94 11.97 -5.22 -1.51
N VAL A 95 11.10 -4.30 -1.95
CA VAL A 95 11.04 -3.73 -3.29
C VAL A 95 11.18 -2.21 -3.20
N ASP A 96 12.18 -1.66 -3.86
CA ASP A 96 12.53 -0.24 -3.79
C ASP A 96 11.79 0.60 -4.83
N ILE A 97 11.12 1.66 -4.40
CA ILE A 97 10.72 2.76 -5.29
C ILE A 97 11.90 3.73 -5.36
N ARG A 98 12.39 4.00 -6.56
CA ARG A 98 13.50 4.92 -6.81
C ARG A 98 13.01 6.15 -7.55
N ASP A 99 12.98 7.29 -6.87
CA ASP A 99 12.67 8.57 -7.51
C ASP A 99 13.96 9.23 -8.04
N ALA A 100 14.08 9.34 -9.35
CA ALA A 100 15.22 9.99 -9.98
C ALA A 100 15.41 11.46 -9.57
N ALA A 101 14.33 12.14 -9.14
CA ALA A 101 14.40 13.52 -8.64
C ALA A 101 15.09 13.62 -7.27
N MET A 102 15.12 12.54 -6.51
CA MET A 102 15.78 12.48 -5.19
C MET A 102 17.28 12.13 -5.27
N GLY A 103 17.80 11.91 -6.48
CA GLY A 103 19.19 11.51 -6.70
C GLY A 103 19.43 10.01 -6.46
N ASP A 104 20.70 9.64 -6.42
CA ASP A 104 21.12 8.23 -6.25
C ASP A 104 21.16 7.86 -4.76
N LEU A 105 20.01 7.50 -4.21
CA LEU A 105 19.88 7.03 -2.83
C LEU A 105 20.26 5.54 -2.72
N ALA A 106 20.83 5.17 -1.57
CA ALA A 106 21.15 3.78 -1.30
C ALA A 106 19.88 2.90 -1.28
N PRO A 107 19.92 1.71 -1.89
CA PRO A 107 18.79 0.79 -1.88
C PRO A 107 18.52 0.26 -0.46
N VAL A 108 17.27 -0.08 -0.21
CA VAL A 108 16.83 -0.77 1.02
C VAL A 108 16.71 -2.27 0.76
N GLY A 109 16.21 -2.63 -0.42
CA GLY A 109 16.04 -4.00 -0.90
C GLY A 109 16.96 -4.34 -2.07
N ASP A 110 16.77 -5.55 -2.60
CA ASP A 110 17.58 -6.09 -3.72
C ASP A 110 16.91 -5.89 -5.08
N GLU A 111 15.69 -5.36 -5.12
CA GLU A 111 14.88 -5.26 -6.34
C GLU A 111 14.21 -3.90 -6.43
N ASP A 112 14.21 -3.29 -7.60
CA ASP A 112 13.46 -2.06 -7.85
C ASP A 112 12.02 -2.34 -8.32
N TYR A 113 11.14 -1.36 -8.05
CA TYR A 113 9.70 -1.47 -8.32
C TYR A 113 9.38 -1.69 -9.80
N GLU A 114 10.07 -0.99 -10.70
CA GLU A 114 9.83 -1.10 -12.14
C GLU A 114 10.22 -2.49 -12.67
N SER A 115 11.33 -3.05 -12.18
CA SER A 115 11.73 -4.41 -12.48
C SER A 115 10.74 -5.43 -11.93
N PHE A 116 10.28 -5.23 -10.69
CA PHE A 116 9.29 -6.09 -10.05
C PHE A 116 7.98 -6.15 -10.83
N ILE A 117 7.39 -5.00 -11.16
CA ILE A 117 6.14 -4.94 -11.93
C ILE A 117 6.35 -5.27 -13.41
N GLY A 118 7.56 -5.05 -13.93
CA GLY A 118 7.92 -5.38 -15.32
C GLY A 118 7.79 -6.87 -15.65
N ALA A 119 7.99 -7.74 -14.65
CA ALA A 119 7.79 -9.19 -14.76
C ALA A 119 6.30 -9.59 -14.76
N GLY A 120 5.39 -8.67 -14.39
CA GLY A 120 3.95 -8.93 -14.27
C GLY A 120 3.21 -8.81 -15.61
N ASP A 121 2.16 -9.61 -15.76
CA ASP A 121 1.27 -9.60 -16.93
C ASP A 121 0.40 -8.32 -16.93
N PRO A 122 0.46 -7.48 -18.01
CA PRO A 122 -0.40 -6.31 -18.15
C PRO A 122 -1.88 -6.65 -18.30
N ASP A 123 -2.20 -7.86 -18.74
CA ASP A 123 -3.55 -8.33 -18.98
C ASP A 123 -4.05 -9.28 -17.87
N TYR A 124 -3.34 -9.27 -16.72
CA TYR A 124 -3.69 -10.11 -15.57
C TYR A 124 -5.19 -10.11 -15.27
N ASP A 125 -5.79 -11.29 -15.27
CA ASP A 125 -7.22 -11.50 -15.02
C ASP A 125 -7.47 -11.59 -13.51
N TRP A 126 -7.63 -10.42 -12.88
CA TRP A 126 -7.94 -10.33 -11.46
C TRP A 126 -9.40 -10.66 -11.18
N GLN A 127 -9.66 -11.22 -10.01
CA GLN A 127 -11.00 -11.63 -9.60
C GLN A 127 -11.54 -10.71 -8.51
N MET A 128 -12.86 -10.45 -8.57
CA MET A 128 -13.55 -9.78 -7.48
C MET A 128 -13.51 -10.64 -6.22
N PRO A 129 -13.46 -10.04 -5.01
CA PRO A 129 -13.49 -10.81 -3.78
C PRO A 129 -14.78 -11.66 -3.72
N ALA A 130 -14.64 -12.92 -3.36
CA ALA A 130 -15.78 -13.83 -3.17
C ALA A 130 -16.67 -13.42 -1.99
N ASP A 131 -16.05 -12.75 -1.00
CA ASP A 131 -16.73 -12.18 0.17
C ASP A 131 -16.29 -10.73 0.34
N GLU A 132 -17.24 -9.80 0.27
CA GLU A 132 -16.99 -8.38 0.43
C GLU A 132 -16.54 -7.96 1.85
N TRP A 133 -16.61 -8.88 2.82
CA TRP A 133 -16.05 -8.70 4.16
C TRP A 133 -14.57 -9.07 4.26
N GLN A 134 -13.97 -9.60 3.21
CA GLN A 134 -12.53 -9.81 3.15
C GLN A 134 -11.79 -8.49 3.38
N ALA A 135 -10.63 -8.60 4.05
CA ALA A 135 -9.76 -7.46 4.29
C ALA A 135 -9.25 -6.88 2.95
N LEU A 136 -9.42 -5.58 2.79
CA LEU A 136 -8.89 -4.78 1.68
C LEU A 136 -7.60 -4.09 2.07
N ALA A 137 -7.60 -3.50 3.26
CA ALA A 137 -6.48 -2.73 3.76
C ALA A 137 -6.36 -2.81 5.29
N LEU A 138 -5.16 -2.53 5.78
CA LEU A 138 -4.80 -2.49 7.18
C LEU A 138 -4.12 -1.15 7.48
N GLY A 139 -4.72 -0.34 8.34
CA GLY A 139 -4.14 0.93 8.79
C GLY A 139 -3.78 0.87 10.27
N TYR A 140 -2.67 1.49 10.67
CA TYR A 140 -2.29 1.54 12.08
C TYR A 140 -2.60 2.90 12.70
N THR A 141 -3.21 2.88 13.89
CA THR A 141 -3.43 4.08 14.69
C THR A 141 -2.25 4.33 15.62
N SER A 142 -1.99 5.60 15.95
CA SER A 142 -0.90 5.99 16.86
C SER A 142 -1.08 5.50 18.30
N GLY A 143 -2.26 4.96 18.66
CA GLY A 143 -2.57 4.45 20.00
C GLY A 143 -2.36 5.50 21.11
N THR A 144 -3.38 5.81 21.87
CA THR A 144 -3.26 6.77 23.00
C THR A 144 -2.63 6.16 24.26
N SER A 145 -2.44 4.83 24.29
CA SER A 145 -1.99 4.10 25.49
C SER A 145 -1.26 2.80 25.15
N GLY A 146 -0.16 2.87 24.40
CA GLY A 146 0.63 1.68 24.09
C GLY A 146 1.00 1.52 22.63
N ARG A 147 1.20 0.27 22.20
CA ARG A 147 1.59 -0.06 20.82
C ARG A 147 0.48 0.31 19.81
N PRO A 148 0.81 0.69 18.57
CA PRO A 148 -0.15 0.93 17.51
C PRO A 148 -1.11 -0.25 17.33
N LYS A 149 -2.36 0.06 17.00
CA LYS A 149 -3.39 -0.96 16.74
C LYS A 149 -3.72 -0.99 15.26
N GLY A 150 -3.74 -2.19 14.69
CA GLY A 150 -4.19 -2.42 13.33
C GLY A 150 -5.71 -2.29 13.21
N VAL A 151 -6.15 -1.49 12.24
CA VAL A 151 -7.56 -1.32 11.86
C VAL A 151 -7.75 -1.92 10.49
N VAL A 152 -8.56 -2.96 10.39
CA VAL A 152 -8.84 -3.64 9.12
C VAL A 152 -10.00 -2.93 8.41
N TYR A 153 -9.77 -2.59 7.15
CA TYR A 153 -10.79 -2.14 6.22
C TYR A 153 -11.19 -3.31 5.33
N HIS A 154 -12.47 -3.56 5.19
CA HIS A 154 -12.99 -4.58 4.28
C HIS A 154 -13.52 -3.94 2.98
N HIS A 155 -13.61 -4.73 1.91
CA HIS A 155 -14.03 -4.24 0.58
C HIS A 155 -15.37 -3.49 0.62
N ARG A 156 -16.39 -4.05 1.28
CA ARG A 156 -17.69 -3.40 1.47
C ARG A 156 -17.57 -2.02 2.13
N GLY A 157 -16.77 -1.89 3.19
CA GLY A 157 -16.62 -0.61 3.91
C GLY A 157 -15.98 0.46 3.06
N ALA A 158 -14.91 0.12 2.32
CA ALA A 158 -14.25 1.05 1.41
C ALA A 158 -15.17 1.47 0.26
N TYR A 159 -15.93 0.53 -0.31
CA TYR A 159 -16.91 0.83 -1.35
C TYR A 159 -18.00 1.79 -0.84
N LEU A 160 -18.63 1.49 0.30
CA LEU A 160 -19.67 2.34 0.88
C LEU A 160 -19.14 3.73 1.27
N MET A 161 -17.90 3.82 1.79
CA MET A 161 -17.27 5.10 2.07
C MET A 161 -17.03 5.91 0.79
N SER A 162 -16.57 5.27 -0.27
CA SER A 162 -16.35 5.92 -1.57
C SER A 162 -17.67 6.43 -2.17
N MET A 163 -18.73 5.64 -2.12
CA MET A 163 -20.07 6.05 -2.53
C MET A 163 -20.60 7.20 -1.68
N GLY A 164 -20.44 7.11 -0.36
CA GLY A 164 -20.85 8.16 0.59
C GLY A 164 -20.13 9.48 0.34
N THR A 165 -18.83 9.44 0.04
CA THR A 165 -18.04 10.62 -0.30
C THR A 165 -18.53 11.25 -1.61
N ALA A 166 -18.73 10.44 -2.65
CA ALA A 166 -19.19 10.94 -3.96
C ALA A 166 -20.60 11.55 -3.90
N THR A 167 -21.48 11.03 -3.04
CA THR A 167 -22.86 11.51 -2.90
C THR A 167 -23.02 12.63 -1.87
N GLY A 168 -22.20 12.61 -0.81
CA GLY A 168 -22.25 13.62 0.27
C GLY A 168 -21.53 14.91 -0.08
N TRP A 169 -20.51 14.86 -0.91
CA TRP A 169 -19.83 16.02 -1.47
C TRP A 169 -20.29 16.20 -2.91
N PRO A 170 -20.57 17.45 -3.35
CA PRO A 170 -21.00 17.69 -4.74
C PRO A 170 -19.81 17.58 -5.70
N LEU A 171 -19.21 16.41 -5.77
CA LEU A 171 -18.11 16.12 -6.67
C LEU A 171 -18.63 15.95 -8.10
N PRO A 172 -18.07 16.67 -9.08
CA PRO A 172 -18.46 16.50 -10.48
C PRO A 172 -17.96 15.13 -11.00
N GLN A 173 -18.49 14.70 -12.12
CA GLN A 173 -17.85 13.64 -12.90
C GLN A 173 -16.55 14.17 -13.52
N HIS A 174 -15.55 13.28 -13.67
CA HIS A 174 -14.22 13.62 -14.22
C HIS A 174 -13.53 14.77 -13.47
N PRO A 175 -13.45 14.70 -12.12
CA PRO A 175 -12.83 15.79 -11.36
C PRO A 175 -11.32 15.79 -11.59
N THR A 176 -10.72 16.99 -11.52
CA THR A 176 -9.27 17.11 -11.28
C THR A 176 -9.05 17.19 -9.77
N TYR A 177 -8.30 16.26 -9.20
CA TYR A 177 -8.10 16.18 -7.75
C TYR A 177 -6.62 16.33 -7.38
N LEU A 178 -6.31 17.39 -6.63
CA LEU A 178 -4.98 17.55 -6.03
C LEU A 178 -4.92 16.77 -4.72
N TYR A 179 -4.10 15.72 -4.69
CA TYR A 179 -3.99 14.82 -3.56
C TYR A 179 -3.07 15.39 -2.47
N ILE A 180 -3.62 16.20 -1.55
CA ILE A 180 -2.89 16.82 -0.42
C ILE A 180 -2.89 15.89 0.79
N VAL A 181 -3.98 15.15 1.01
CA VAL A 181 -4.09 14.20 2.12
C VAL A 181 -3.10 13.05 1.91
N PRO A 182 -2.30 12.67 2.93
CA PRO A 182 -1.40 11.54 2.78
C PRO A 182 -2.16 10.26 2.46
N MET A 183 -1.80 9.59 1.36
CA MET A 183 -2.44 8.34 0.92
C MET A 183 -2.22 7.20 1.92
N PHE A 184 -1.15 7.26 2.72
CA PHE A 184 -0.90 6.26 3.75
C PHE A 184 -1.83 6.39 4.97
N HIS A 185 -2.44 7.56 5.21
CA HIS A 185 -3.28 7.78 6.38
C HIS A 185 -4.75 7.56 6.05
N CYS A 186 -5.38 6.60 6.74
CA CYS A 186 -6.77 6.19 6.43
C CYS A 186 -6.98 5.92 4.93
N ASN A 187 -5.96 5.37 4.25
CA ASN A 187 -5.95 5.16 2.79
C ASN A 187 -6.39 6.42 2.03
N GLY A 188 -5.85 7.58 2.45
CA GLY A 188 -6.20 8.87 1.88
C GLY A 188 -7.70 9.17 1.92
N TRP A 189 -8.40 8.76 2.99
CA TRP A 189 -9.85 8.90 3.16
C TRP A 189 -10.67 8.21 2.06
N CYS A 190 -10.16 7.08 1.54
CA CYS A 190 -10.75 6.36 0.40
C CYS A 190 -10.81 7.17 -0.90
N HIS A 191 -10.13 8.32 -0.99
CA HIS A 191 -10.22 9.19 -2.17
C HIS A 191 -9.58 8.55 -3.41
N ALA A 192 -8.58 7.66 -3.27
CA ALA A 192 -8.05 6.90 -4.39
C ALA A 192 -9.19 6.14 -5.11
N TRP A 193 -10.00 5.43 -4.36
CA TRP A 193 -11.14 4.68 -4.90
C TRP A 193 -12.29 5.58 -5.33
N THR A 194 -12.63 6.62 -4.53
CA THR A 194 -13.71 7.58 -4.84
C THR A 194 -13.46 8.31 -6.16
N MET A 195 -12.25 8.86 -6.35
CA MET A 195 -11.91 9.62 -7.55
C MET A 195 -11.90 8.72 -8.78
N THR A 196 -11.39 7.50 -8.66
CA THR A 196 -11.41 6.53 -9.75
C THR A 196 -12.85 6.13 -10.13
N MET A 197 -13.75 5.97 -9.16
CA MET A 197 -15.16 5.70 -9.39
C MET A 197 -15.85 6.85 -10.15
N LEU A 198 -15.43 8.10 -9.91
CA LEU A 198 -15.92 9.28 -10.64
C LEU A 198 -15.24 9.47 -12.01
N SER A 199 -14.54 8.43 -12.49
CA SER A 199 -13.86 8.43 -13.79
C SER A 199 -12.72 9.45 -13.88
N LEU A 200 -11.89 9.52 -12.83
CA LEU A 200 -10.60 10.20 -12.92
C LEU A 200 -9.72 9.45 -13.92
N ILE A 201 -9.84 9.80 -15.19
CA ILE A 201 -9.10 9.12 -16.27
C ILE A 201 -7.80 9.86 -16.61
N HIS A 202 -7.69 11.10 -16.21
CA HIS A 202 -6.53 11.95 -16.51
C HIS A 202 -5.99 12.58 -15.23
N ILE A 203 -4.80 12.18 -14.89
CA ILE A 203 -3.96 12.82 -13.90
C ILE A 203 -3.00 13.74 -14.64
#